data_92e1ba7bf06c36f8e80ff62c67538703
#
_entry.id   92e1ba7bf06c36f8e80ff62c67538703
#
_cell.length_a   1.000
_cell.length_b   1.000
_cell.length_c   1.000
_cell.angle_alpha   90.00
_cell.angle_beta   90.00
_cell.angle_gamma   90.00
#
_symmetry.space_group_name_H-M   'P 1'
#
loop_
_entity.id
_entity.type
_entity.pdbx_description
1 polymer ?
#
loop_
_entity_poly.entity_id
_entity_poly.type
_entity_poly.pdbx_seq_one_letter_code
_entity_poly.pdbx_strand_id
1 'polypeptide(L)'
;MKDSLRINFVMSAAPLISGGPLAILEYANRFIERGHDVSITIYPDNSWDGDNPFPWFKFKGPIHYKKTRLAPKYDCSLTALSGLERDDPGALGNVLLHSFGLDAVRESLLRLFDVSDRALWDYLLRFVLTSMPLMEAMPECDLNIATRWDTVYPVLFSHKGTPVYFMQHYEEVFYPPQADSLMSRLLARLSYSLPVHKVANSSWLRDVIKAKYGQEVPFSNNGLELSDFSPRAKASSIDGVIRVFTYSRPDDWKGFGDAVAAMSKVRLRYGARVQWHVFGYQFPELPENNPYARYQYHPKLSFAALAELYATSDIALCPSWFESFPLPPLEAMASGTAVITTAYGTEDYAFDGQNALVIGSRDVEAMYRAVSRLIEDEALREKLAAAGLTTAQEFNWDRAVVRREQILLDIHHGKTKYDLLKPAGLGLSDSFGIDFERAPLDVKVPESGMFWQEGTLYLLHAGVKRPITNADLVPTLVEYNLRYLTVDNLTFIRTPTGFPISRIADLPEDVFDHVRAAEES
;
A
#
# COMPACT_ATOMS: atom_id res chain seq x y z
N MET A 1 -2.10 -6.96 40.03
CA MET A 1 -3.26 -6.91 39.12
C MET A 1 -2.70 -6.49 37.76
N LYS A 2 -3.08 -7.13 36.70
CA LYS A 2 -2.67 -6.72 35.36
C LYS A 2 -3.38 -5.39 35.06
N ASP A 3 -2.65 -4.37 34.60
CA ASP A 3 -3.25 -3.08 34.28
C ASP A 3 -4.23 -3.25 33.12
N SER A 4 -5.53 -3.08 33.41
CA SER A 4 -6.57 -3.09 32.38
C SER A 4 -6.76 -1.67 31.86
N LEU A 5 -6.68 -1.48 30.56
CA LEU A 5 -6.84 -0.19 29.89
C LEU A 5 -8.18 -0.14 29.13
N ARG A 6 -8.78 1.05 29.08
CA ARG A 6 -9.85 1.38 28.13
C ARG A 6 -9.20 1.90 26.85
N ILE A 7 -9.32 1.15 25.77
CA ILE A 7 -8.67 1.43 24.48
C ILE A 7 -9.75 1.66 23.41
N ASN A 8 -9.68 2.76 22.71
CA ASN A 8 -10.55 3.00 21.56
C ASN A 8 -9.72 3.08 20.27
N PHE A 9 -10.04 2.26 19.27
CA PHE A 9 -9.47 2.37 17.93
C PHE A 9 -10.38 3.21 17.03
N VAL A 10 -9.80 4.14 16.29
CA VAL A 10 -10.53 4.98 15.34
C VAL A 10 -10.12 4.60 13.93
N MET A 11 -11.07 4.07 13.15
CA MET A 11 -10.80 3.52 11.83
C MET A 11 -11.98 3.71 10.86
N SER A 12 -11.74 3.51 9.57
CA SER A 12 -12.80 3.44 8.57
C SER A 12 -13.55 2.11 8.62
N ALA A 13 -14.80 2.09 8.19
CA ALA A 13 -15.46 0.85 7.83
C ALA A 13 -14.66 0.09 6.76
N ALA A 14 -14.67 -1.22 6.82
CA ALA A 14 -13.98 -2.07 5.86
C ALA A 14 -14.90 -3.20 5.41
N PRO A 15 -15.78 -2.95 4.41
CA PRO A 15 -16.70 -3.95 3.91
C PRO A 15 -16.00 -5.09 3.16
N LEU A 16 -14.75 -4.85 2.74
CA LEU A 16 -13.89 -5.85 2.10
C LEU A 16 -12.64 -6.11 2.95
N ILE A 17 -12.10 -7.32 2.87
CA ILE A 17 -10.90 -7.72 3.58
C ILE A 17 -9.69 -6.93 3.06
N SER A 18 -8.97 -6.31 3.98
CA SER A 18 -7.67 -5.69 3.69
C SER A 18 -6.75 -5.80 4.90
N GLY A 19 -5.43 -5.83 4.66
CA GLY A 19 -4.42 -6.12 5.68
C GLY A 19 -4.42 -5.12 6.84
N GLY A 20 -4.61 -3.82 6.56
CA GLY A 20 -4.66 -2.79 7.58
C GLY A 20 -5.81 -2.95 8.57
N PRO A 21 -7.08 -2.94 8.12
CA PRO A 21 -8.23 -3.22 8.97
C PRO A 21 -8.15 -4.57 9.68
N LEU A 22 -7.69 -5.64 9.01
CA LEU A 22 -7.51 -6.94 9.64
C LEU A 22 -6.56 -6.84 10.85
N ALA A 23 -5.41 -6.21 10.70
CA ALA A 23 -4.45 -6.06 11.79
C ALA A 23 -5.04 -5.30 12.99
N ILE A 24 -5.81 -4.23 12.75
CA ILE A 24 -6.46 -3.46 13.83
C ILE A 24 -7.46 -4.33 14.58
N LEU A 25 -8.34 -5.02 13.86
CA LEU A 25 -9.39 -5.87 14.40
C LEU A 25 -8.82 -7.05 15.20
N GLU A 26 -7.72 -7.64 14.73
CA GLU A 26 -7.01 -8.71 15.40
C GLU A 26 -6.36 -8.23 16.70
N TYR A 27 -5.70 -7.07 16.70
CA TYR A 27 -5.22 -6.47 17.94
C TYR A 27 -6.36 -6.17 18.91
N ALA A 28 -7.44 -5.59 18.44
CA ALA A 28 -8.59 -5.21 19.27
C ALA A 28 -9.20 -6.43 19.97
N ASN A 29 -9.48 -7.51 19.25
CA ASN A 29 -10.01 -8.74 19.85
C ASN A 29 -9.05 -9.38 20.86
N ARG A 30 -7.75 -9.42 20.53
CA ARG A 30 -6.75 -10.01 21.43
C ARG A 30 -6.50 -9.17 22.68
N PHE A 31 -6.65 -7.86 22.61
CA PHE A 31 -6.62 -7.02 23.80
C PHE A 31 -7.83 -7.26 24.70
N ILE A 32 -9.02 -7.49 24.13
CA ILE A 32 -10.21 -7.92 24.90
C ILE A 32 -9.92 -9.24 25.62
N GLU A 33 -9.38 -10.23 24.91
CA GLU A 33 -9.02 -11.54 25.49
C GLU A 33 -7.96 -11.43 26.60
N ARG A 34 -7.14 -10.40 26.55
CA ARG A 34 -6.13 -10.10 27.57
C ARG A 34 -6.65 -9.27 28.76
N GLY A 35 -7.94 -8.88 28.71
CA GLY A 35 -8.64 -8.22 29.81
C GLY A 35 -8.69 -6.70 29.73
N HIS A 36 -8.39 -6.10 28.56
CA HIS A 36 -8.63 -4.68 28.32
C HIS A 36 -10.08 -4.44 27.89
N ASP A 37 -10.58 -3.23 28.16
CA ASP A 37 -11.87 -2.75 27.63
C ASP A 37 -11.61 -2.04 26.30
N VAL A 38 -12.02 -2.68 25.18
CA VAL A 38 -11.66 -2.21 23.84
C VAL A 38 -12.90 -1.91 23.03
N SER A 39 -12.93 -0.73 22.45
CA SER A 39 -13.97 -0.27 21.54
C SER A 39 -13.39 0.17 20.19
N ILE A 40 -14.25 0.30 19.19
CA ILE A 40 -13.91 0.88 17.89
C ILE A 40 -14.86 2.02 17.59
N THR A 41 -14.31 3.16 17.17
CA THR A 41 -15.09 4.27 16.61
C THR A 41 -14.90 4.29 15.08
N ILE A 42 -16.02 4.23 14.35
CA ILE A 42 -16.01 4.16 12.88
C ILE A 42 -16.09 5.55 12.29
N TYR A 43 -15.15 5.84 11.39
CA TYR A 43 -15.20 7.00 10.53
C TYR A 43 -16.40 6.86 9.57
N PRO A 44 -17.31 7.83 9.52
CA PRO A 44 -18.45 7.78 8.61
C PRO A 44 -17.94 7.96 7.17
N ASP A 45 -17.93 6.89 6.40
CA ASP A 45 -17.71 6.95 4.97
C ASP A 45 -18.97 6.53 4.21
N ASN A 46 -19.04 6.92 2.94
CA ASN A 46 -20.23 6.70 2.10
C ASN A 46 -20.37 5.24 1.63
N SER A 47 -19.41 4.38 1.93
CA SER A 47 -19.43 2.96 1.52
C SER A 47 -20.16 2.07 2.51
N TRP A 48 -20.54 2.63 3.68
CA TRP A 48 -21.17 1.87 4.76
C TRP A 48 -22.57 2.39 5.08
N ASP A 49 -23.55 1.52 4.96
CA ASP A 49 -24.98 1.81 5.22
C ASP A 49 -25.38 1.74 6.70
N GLY A 50 -24.48 1.28 7.56
CA GLY A 50 -24.65 1.31 9.01
C GLY A 50 -25.00 -0.04 9.67
N ASP A 51 -25.05 -1.15 8.95
CA ASP A 51 -25.38 -2.45 9.55
C ASP A 51 -24.15 -3.13 10.17
N ASN A 52 -23.20 -3.57 9.37
CA ASN A 52 -21.97 -4.19 9.85
C ASN A 52 -20.75 -3.63 9.12
N PRO A 53 -19.87 -2.86 9.81
CA PRO A 53 -18.69 -2.27 9.17
C PRO A 53 -17.63 -3.30 8.77
N PHE A 54 -17.72 -4.53 9.30
CA PHE A 54 -16.75 -5.61 9.09
C PHE A 54 -17.47 -6.94 8.86
N PRO A 55 -18.20 -7.15 7.74
CA PRO A 55 -19.04 -8.33 7.55
C PRO A 55 -18.25 -9.65 7.51
N TRP A 56 -16.95 -9.56 7.28
CA TRP A 56 -16.02 -10.68 7.19
C TRP A 56 -15.26 -10.97 8.50
N PHE A 57 -15.46 -10.14 9.55
CA PHE A 57 -14.76 -10.27 10.82
C PHE A 57 -15.71 -10.09 12.00
N LYS A 58 -15.56 -10.94 13.04
CA LYS A 58 -16.34 -10.85 14.27
C LYS A 58 -15.58 -10.06 15.32
N PHE A 59 -15.79 -8.77 15.37
CA PHE A 59 -15.31 -7.94 16.46
C PHE A 59 -16.12 -8.23 17.75
N LYS A 60 -15.43 -8.29 18.90
CA LYS A 60 -16.00 -8.71 20.21
C LYS A 60 -16.42 -7.54 21.09
N GLY A 61 -15.98 -6.33 20.80
CA GLY A 61 -16.25 -5.12 21.57
C GLY A 61 -17.37 -4.25 21.01
N PRO A 62 -17.66 -3.12 21.66
CA PRO A 62 -18.62 -2.15 21.18
C PRO A 62 -18.07 -1.35 19.99
N ILE A 63 -18.97 -0.97 19.07
CA ILE A 63 -18.69 -0.11 17.93
C ILE A 63 -19.46 1.20 18.11
N HIS A 64 -18.74 2.31 18.06
CA HIS A 64 -19.29 3.66 18.17
C HIS A 64 -19.29 4.34 16.80
N TYR A 65 -20.38 4.96 16.46
CA TYR A 65 -20.48 5.80 15.28
C TYR A 65 -21.60 6.83 15.42
N LYS A 66 -21.51 7.90 14.68
CA LYS A 66 -22.59 8.89 14.58
C LYS A 66 -22.96 9.03 13.11
N LYS A 67 -24.21 8.71 12.78
CA LYS A 67 -24.74 8.96 11.44
C LYS A 67 -24.71 10.45 11.17
N THR A 68 -23.98 10.87 10.16
CA THR A 68 -24.01 12.25 9.69
C THR A 68 -25.22 12.43 8.78
N ARG A 69 -25.93 13.52 8.93
CA ARG A 69 -26.94 13.97 7.95
C ARG A 69 -26.29 14.66 6.74
N LEU A 70 -24.97 14.73 6.69
CA LEU A 70 -24.24 15.27 5.55
C LEU A 70 -24.45 14.31 4.37
N ALA A 71 -25.05 14.84 3.31
CA ALA A 71 -25.36 14.07 2.12
C ALA A 71 -24.11 13.38 1.55
N PRO A 72 -24.26 12.17 0.98
CA PRO A 72 -23.15 11.36 0.47
C PRO A 72 -22.36 12.00 -0.69
N LYS A 73 -22.90 12.98 -1.35
CA LYS A 73 -22.20 13.88 -2.26
C LYS A 73 -22.14 15.21 -1.56
N TYR A 74 -20.97 15.62 -1.20
CA TYR A 74 -20.58 16.87 -0.57
C TYR A 74 -21.21 18.11 -1.24
N ASP A 75 -22.51 18.15 -1.26
CA ASP A 75 -23.28 19.37 -1.46
C ASP A 75 -23.36 20.09 -0.11
N CYS A 76 -22.17 20.38 0.41
CA CYS A 76 -22.04 21.42 1.39
C CYS A 76 -22.26 22.73 0.63
N SER A 77 -23.52 23.00 0.29
CA SER A 77 -23.92 24.38 0.08
C SER A 77 -23.50 25.08 1.37
N LEU A 78 -22.58 26.02 1.25
CA LEU A 78 -22.13 26.92 2.33
C LEU A 78 -23.33 27.66 3.00
N THR A 79 -24.53 27.42 2.56
CA THR A 79 -25.81 27.87 3.12
C THR A 79 -26.05 27.40 4.56
N ALA A 80 -25.47 26.29 4.99
CA ALA A 80 -25.56 25.87 6.40
C ALA A 80 -24.61 26.65 7.33
N LEU A 81 -23.65 27.36 6.78
CA LEU A 81 -22.71 28.25 7.47
C LEU A 81 -23.03 29.74 7.21
N SER A 82 -24.24 30.05 6.81
CA SER A 82 -24.70 31.38 6.38
C SER A 82 -24.66 32.50 7.44
N GLY A 83 -24.13 32.25 8.61
CA GLY A 83 -23.81 33.27 9.61
C GLY A 83 -22.33 33.65 9.68
N LEU A 84 -21.46 33.00 8.92
CA LEU A 84 -20.04 33.33 8.85
C LEU A 84 -19.78 34.09 7.56
N GLU A 85 -19.18 35.25 7.66
CA GLU A 85 -18.97 36.18 6.55
C GLU A 85 -18.37 35.45 5.33
N ARG A 86 -19.12 35.49 4.23
CA ARG A 86 -18.78 34.88 2.94
C ARG A 86 -17.51 35.44 2.31
N ASP A 87 -17.02 36.55 2.83
CA ASP A 87 -16.02 37.38 2.16
C ASP A 87 -14.57 37.12 2.63
N ASP A 88 -14.37 36.34 3.71
CA ASP A 88 -13.03 35.93 4.17
C ASP A 88 -12.96 34.43 4.57
N PRO A 89 -12.76 33.54 3.62
CA PRO A 89 -12.52 32.13 3.91
C PRO A 89 -11.29 31.88 4.81
N GLY A 90 -10.31 32.79 4.76
CA GLY A 90 -9.12 32.73 5.59
C GLY A 90 -9.41 32.97 7.06
N ALA A 91 -10.33 33.89 7.38
CA ALA A 91 -10.75 34.14 8.75
C ALA A 91 -11.43 32.90 9.38
N LEU A 92 -12.29 32.22 8.65
CA LEU A 92 -12.96 30.99 9.11
C LEU A 92 -11.94 29.87 9.35
N GLY A 93 -11.04 29.62 8.41
CA GLY A 93 -9.98 28.64 8.55
C GLY A 93 -9.09 28.94 9.76
N ASN A 94 -8.72 30.20 9.98
CA ASN A 94 -7.94 30.64 11.13
C ASN A 94 -8.67 30.40 12.45
N VAL A 95 -9.95 30.73 12.54
CA VAL A 95 -10.77 30.49 13.74
C VAL A 95 -10.85 29.01 14.05
N LEU A 96 -11.09 28.16 13.05
CA LEU A 96 -11.17 26.72 13.25
C LEU A 96 -9.83 26.14 13.69
N LEU A 97 -8.72 26.50 13.04
CA LEU A 97 -7.38 26.03 13.42
C LEU A 97 -6.98 26.51 14.82
N HIS A 98 -7.28 27.74 15.17
CA HIS A 98 -7.04 28.26 16.52
C HIS A 98 -7.90 27.57 17.57
N SER A 99 -9.19 27.36 17.29
CA SER A 99 -10.13 26.66 18.20
C SER A 99 -9.70 25.24 18.48
N PHE A 100 -8.96 24.60 17.57
CA PHE A 100 -8.38 23.28 17.77
C PHE A 100 -6.93 23.29 18.29
N GLY A 101 -6.40 24.46 18.67
CA GLY A 101 -5.03 24.58 19.22
C GLY A 101 -3.91 24.30 18.21
N LEU A 102 -4.21 24.48 16.91
CA LEU A 102 -3.31 24.13 15.81
C LEU A 102 -2.52 25.31 15.24
N ASP A 103 -2.15 26.28 16.03
CA ASP A 103 -1.41 27.45 15.53
C ASP A 103 -0.11 27.06 14.80
N ALA A 104 0.59 26.01 15.25
CA ALA A 104 1.77 25.50 14.55
C ALA A 104 1.45 24.86 13.20
N VAL A 105 0.31 24.15 13.09
CA VAL A 105 -0.18 23.59 11.82
C VAL A 105 -0.65 24.71 10.90
N ARG A 106 -1.32 25.72 11.46
CA ARG A 106 -1.71 26.94 10.75
C ARG A 106 -0.52 27.62 10.08
N GLU A 107 0.55 27.90 10.82
CA GLU A 107 1.75 28.53 10.24
C GLU A 107 2.36 27.71 9.11
N SER A 108 2.38 26.39 9.27
CA SER A 108 2.89 25.49 8.24
C SER A 108 1.98 25.47 7.00
N LEU A 109 0.67 25.45 7.19
CA LEU A 109 -0.30 25.52 6.09
C LEU A 109 -0.23 26.88 5.37
N LEU A 110 -0.13 27.99 6.10
CA LEU A 110 0.00 29.32 5.52
C LEU A 110 1.29 29.56 4.75
N ARG A 111 2.38 28.85 5.10
CA ARG A 111 3.65 28.92 4.36
C ARG A 111 3.64 28.04 3.09
N LEU A 112 2.83 27.00 3.08
CA LEU A 112 2.77 26.02 1.99
C LEU A 112 1.76 26.39 0.91
N PHE A 113 0.76 27.21 1.24
CA PHE A 113 -0.35 27.55 0.36
C PHE A 113 -0.51 29.05 0.22
N ASP A 114 -0.81 29.47 -1.01
CA ASP A 114 -1.43 30.78 -1.21
C ASP A 114 -2.82 30.74 -0.57
N VAL A 115 -2.99 31.48 0.53
CA VAL A 115 -4.18 31.52 1.36
C VAL A 115 -5.42 32.02 0.58
N SER A 116 -5.21 32.59 -0.60
CA SER A 116 -6.26 33.01 -1.51
C SER A 116 -6.96 31.86 -2.25
N ASP A 117 -6.43 30.62 -2.19
CA ASP A 117 -7.03 29.47 -2.87
C ASP A 117 -8.27 28.98 -2.13
N ARG A 118 -9.43 29.35 -2.66
CA ARG A 118 -10.74 28.97 -2.13
C ARG A 118 -10.93 27.44 -2.07
N ALA A 119 -10.39 26.69 -3.03
CA ALA A 119 -10.53 25.24 -3.07
C ALA A 119 -9.82 24.57 -1.88
N LEU A 120 -8.70 25.14 -1.44
CA LEU A 120 -7.97 24.70 -0.25
C LEU A 120 -8.81 24.83 1.01
N TRP A 121 -9.41 26.01 1.22
CA TRP A 121 -10.24 26.28 2.38
C TRP A 121 -11.50 25.43 2.41
N ASP A 122 -12.15 25.22 1.27
CA ASP A 122 -13.29 24.32 1.14
C ASP A 122 -12.91 22.89 1.53
N TYR A 123 -11.73 22.43 1.16
CA TYR A 123 -11.24 21.10 1.54
C TYR A 123 -11.01 20.99 3.05
N LEU A 124 -10.30 21.95 3.66
CA LEU A 124 -10.03 21.97 5.09
C LEU A 124 -11.32 22.02 5.90
N LEU A 125 -12.27 22.87 5.50
CA LEU A 125 -13.57 22.97 6.14
C LEU A 125 -14.34 21.65 6.10
N ARG A 126 -14.38 20.99 4.95
CA ARG A 126 -15.00 19.66 4.81
C ARG A 126 -14.32 18.63 5.71
N PHE A 127 -13.01 18.65 5.75
CA PHE A 127 -12.23 17.76 6.61
C PHE A 127 -12.56 17.94 8.09
N VAL A 128 -12.66 19.17 8.56
CA VAL A 128 -13.08 19.49 9.94
C VAL A 128 -14.52 19.05 10.20
N LEU A 129 -15.45 19.38 9.30
CA LEU A 129 -16.86 19.01 9.45
C LEU A 129 -17.09 17.49 9.45
N THR A 130 -16.31 16.73 8.71
CA THR A 130 -16.39 15.25 8.75
C THR A 130 -15.73 14.67 10.01
N SER A 131 -14.75 15.36 10.58
CA SER A 131 -14.08 14.94 11.81
C SER A 131 -14.94 15.15 13.07
N MET A 132 -15.81 16.17 13.09
CA MET A 132 -16.64 16.49 14.27
C MET A 132 -17.55 15.33 14.71
N PRO A 133 -18.34 14.69 13.85
CA PRO A 133 -19.17 13.56 14.26
C PRO A 133 -18.35 12.38 14.80
N LEU A 134 -17.15 12.19 14.25
CA LEU A 134 -16.22 11.17 14.72
C LEU A 134 -15.75 11.46 16.14
N MET A 135 -15.35 12.72 16.43
CA MET A 135 -14.98 13.17 17.78
C MET A 135 -16.11 13.00 18.78
N GLU A 136 -17.35 13.32 18.38
CA GLU A 136 -18.52 13.16 19.25
C GLU A 136 -18.81 11.69 19.56
N ALA A 137 -18.59 10.78 18.59
CA ALA A 137 -18.83 9.34 18.74
C ALA A 137 -17.80 8.63 19.61
N MET A 138 -16.58 9.16 19.74
CA MET A 138 -15.52 8.55 20.55
C MET A 138 -15.92 8.48 22.03
N PRO A 139 -15.70 7.36 22.73
CA PRO A 139 -15.89 7.26 24.17
C PRO A 139 -14.73 7.90 24.95
N GLU A 140 -14.96 8.19 26.22
CA GLU A 140 -13.88 8.46 27.18
C GLU A 140 -13.06 7.18 27.41
N CYS A 141 -11.74 7.25 27.19
CA CYS A 141 -10.85 6.10 27.26
C CYS A 141 -9.47 6.49 27.83
N ASP A 142 -8.62 5.51 28.08
CA ASP A 142 -7.25 5.76 28.54
C ASP A 142 -6.33 6.01 27.34
N LEU A 143 -6.53 5.26 26.26
CA LEU A 143 -5.80 5.42 25.01
C LEU A 143 -6.77 5.52 23.82
N ASN A 144 -6.66 6.59 23.05
CA ASN A 144 -7.43 6.81 21.82
C ASN A 144 -6.50 6.65 20.62
N ILE A 145 -6.71 5.61 19.83
CA ILE A 145 -5.75 5.13 18.83
C ILE A 145 -6.24 5.44 17.40
N ALA A 146 -5.63 6.42 16.76
CA ALA A 146 -5.77 6.67 15.34
C ALA A 146 -5.08 5.57 14.53
N THR A 147 -5.66 5.15 13.41
CA THR A 147 -5.14 4.06 12.58
C THR A 147 -4.86 4.47 11.12
N ARG A 148 -5.17 5.71 10.77
CA ARG A 148 -4.93 6.34 9.47
C ARG A 148 -4.69 7.84 9.68
N TRP A 149 -3.96 8.49 8.77
CA TRP A 149 -3.57 9.90 8.92
C TRP A 149 -4.75 10.84 9.22
N ASP A 150 -5.90 10.64 8.57
CA ASP A 150 -7.09 11.48 8.75
C ASP A 150 -7.80 11.25 10.09
N THR A 151 -7.57 10.10 10.73
CA THR A 151 -8.11 9.83 12.07
C THR A 151 -7.22 10.41 13.19
N VAL A 152 -5.97 10.81 12.90
CA VAL A 152 -5.07 11.42 13.90
C VAL A 152 -5.61 12.75 14.40
N TYR A 153 -6.12 13.57 13.51
CA TYR A 153 -6.66 14.89 13.83
C TYR A 153 -7.86 14.81 14.80
N PRO A 154 -8.95 14.08 14.47
CA PRO A 154 -10.07 13.96 15.38
C PRO A 154 -9.69 13.25 16.70
N VAL A 155 -8.77 12.29 16.70
CA VAL A 155 -8.26 11.68 17.93
C VAL A 155 -7.57 12.72 18.81
N LEU A 156 -6.67 13.53 18.24
CA LEU A 156 -5.98 14.59 18.98
C LEU A 156 -6.96 15.62 19.53
N PHE A 157 -7.93 16.07 18.71
CA PHE A 157 -8.86 17.16 19.09
C PHE A 157 -10.02 16.73 19.96
N SER A 158 -10.33 15.44 20.01
CA SER A 158 -11.38 14.94 20.88
C SER A 158 -11.08 15.13 22.38
N HIS A 159 -9.78 15.19 22.74
CA HIS A 159 -9.29 15.19 24.12
C HIS A 159 -9.82 14.02 24.97
N LYS A 160 -10.26 12.94 24.32
CA LYS A 160 -10.83 11.77 24.96
C LYS A 160 -9.80 10.65 25.09
N GLY A 161 -8.87 10.82 26.05
CA GLY A 161 -7.77 9.91 26.32
C GLY A 161 -6.45 10.33 25.69
N THR A 162 -5.39 9.60 26.00
CA THR A 162 -4.05 9.83 25.43
C THR A 162 -4.05 9.52 23.94
N PRO A 163 -3.71 10.48 23.07
CA PRO A 163 -3.74 10.28 21.63
C PRO A 163 -2.55 9.44 21.17
N VAL A 164 -2.85 8.37 20.43
CA VAL A 164 -1.84 7.46 19.85
C VAL A 164 -2.11 7.34 18.36
N TYR A 165 -1.07 7.34 17.53
CA TYR A 165 -1.15 7.02 16.11
C TYR A 165 -0.47 5.68 15.85
N PHE A 166 -1.28 4.65 15.62
CA PHE A 166 -0.81 3.37 15.11
C PHE A 166 -0.61 3.49 13.60
N MET A 167 0.61 3.78 13.21
CA MET A 167 1.00 3.94 11.81
C MET A 167 1.12 2.58 11.14
N GLN A 168 0.37 2.38 10.06
CA GLN A 168 0.39 1.14 9.29
C GLN A 168 1.10 1.27 7.96
N HIS A 169 1.34 2.49 7.52
CA HIS A 169 2.09 2.83 6.31
C HIS A 169 2.60 4.25 6.37
N TYR A 170 3.52 4.60 5.47
CA TYR A 170 3.85 5.99 5.21
C TYR A 170 2.85 6.55 4.20
N GLU A 171 1.72 7.04 4.70
CA GLU A 171 0.51 7.26 3.90
C GLU A 171 0.59 8.47 2.96
N GLU A 172 1.56 9.36 3.13
CA GLU A 172 1.82 10.46 2.20
C GLU A 172 1.98 9.97 0.76
N VAL A 173 2.60 8.79 0.59
CA VAL A 173 2.90 8.21 -0.74
C VAL A 173 1.68 7.71 -1.50
N PHE A 174 0.53 7.56 -0.84
CA PHE A 174 -0.73 7.19 -1.50
C PHE A 174 -1.32 8.33 -2.32
N TYR A 175 -0.81 9.54 -2.13
CA TYR A 175 -1.32 10.75 -2.76
C TYR A 175 -0.27 11.31 -3.71
N PRO A 176 -0.39 11.07 -5.03
CA PRO A 176 0.54 11.64 -6.00
C PRO A 176 0.47 13.18 -5.97
N PRO A 177 1.54 13.89 -6.39
CA PRO A 177 1.63 15.34 -6.32
C PRO A 177 0.78 16.04 -7.40
N GLN A 178 -0.48 15.61 -7.56
CA GLN A 178 -1.46 16.20 -8.46
C GLN A 178 -2.39 17.14 -7.69
N ALA A 179 -2.97 18.11 -8.36
CA ALA A 179 -3.78 19.14 -7.72
C ALA A 179 -4.88 18.57 -6.81
N ASP A 180 -5.58 17.51 -7.27
CA ASP A 180 -6.72 16.93 -6.55
C ASP A 180 -6.32 16.15 -5.29
N SER A 181 -5.07 15.68 -5.21
CA SER A 181 -4.56 14.89 -4.09
C SER A 181 -3.59 15.65 -3.18
N LEU A 182 -3.17 16.85 -3.59
CA LEU A 182 -2.17 17.64 -2.89
C LEU A 182 -2.52 17.89 -1.42
N MET A 183 -3.79 18.21 -1.13
CA MET A 183 -4.24 18.46 0.24
C MET A 183 -4.20 17.21 1.11
N SER A 184 -4.67 16.08 0.60
CA SER A 184 -4.58 14.81 1.32
C SER A 184 -3.12 14.43 1.58
N ARG A 185 -2.23 14.66 0.62
CA ARG A 185 -0.79 14.44 0.75
C ARG A 185 -0.19 15.28 1.88
N LEU A 186 -0.52 16.57 1.92
CA LEU A 186 0.01 17.50 2.92
C LEU A 186 -0.52 17.21 4.32
N LEU A 187 -1.82 16.93 4.45
CA LEU A 187 -2.39 16.56 5.74
C LEU A 187 -1.84 15.20 6.22
N ALA A 188 -1.66 14.24 5.32
CA ALA A 188 -0.99 12.98 5.66
C ALA A 188 0.45 13.23 6.17
N ARG A 189 1.24 14.08 5.48
CA ARG A 189 2.58 14.49 5.91
C ARG A 189 2.55 15.17 7.29
N LEU A 190 1.64 16.12 7.49
CA LEU A 190 1.51 16.86 8.74
C LEU A 190 1.09 15.96 9.91
N SER A 191 0.31 14.91 9.69
CA SER A 191 -0.12 14.00 10.75
C SER A 191 1.05 13.38 11.51
N TYR A 192 2.19 13.17 10.84
CA TYR A 192 3.41 12.66 11.49
C TYR A 192 4.11 13.72 12.37
N SER A 193 3.79 15.00 12.20
CA SER A 193 4.34 16.10 13.02
C SER A 193 3.45 16.45 14.21
N LEU A 194 2.24 15.92 14.29
CA LEU A 194 1.31 16.22 15.38
C LEU A 194 1.78 15.65 16.72
N PRO A 195 1.43 16.31 17.85
CA PRO A 195 1.82 15.92 19.20
C PRO A 195 1.00 14.73 19.70
N VAL A 196 1.20 13.59 19.09
CA VAL A 196 0.59 12.30 19.44
C VAL A 196 1.67 11.24 19.60
N HIS A 197 1.45 10.27 20.48
CA HIS A 197 2.33 9.11 20.54
C HIS A 197 2.22 8.31 19.23
N LYS A 198 3.35 7.85 18.70
CA LYS A 198 3.40 7.12 17.43
C LYS A 198 3.93 5.71 17.67
N VAL A 199 3.33 4.74 17.00
CA VAL A 199 3.77 3.35 17.01
C VAL A 199 3.78 2.84 15.59
N ALA A 200 4.94 2.42 15.09
CA ALA A 200 5.07 1.86 13.74
C ALA A 200 4.76 0.36 13.73
N ASN A 201 4.40 -0.17 12.56
CA ASN A 201 4.20 -1.60 12.36
C ASN A 201 5.43 -2.33 11.82
N SER A 202 6.51 -1.60 11.49
CA SER A 202 7.75 -2.18 10.95
C SER A 202 8.97 -1.33 11.30
N SER A 203 10.15 -1.95 11.20
CA SER A 203 11.42 -1.22 11.31
C SER A 203 11.58 -0.21 10.18
N TRP A 204 11.17 -0.56 8.96
CA TRP A 204 11.17 0.35 7.81
C TRP A 204 10.40 1.65 8.13
N LEU A 205 9.15 1.55 8.59
CA LEU A 205 8.34 2.73 8.88
C LEU A 205 8.92 3.55 10.04
N ARG A 206 9.45 2.89 11.10
CA ARG A 206 10.19 3.56 12.17
C ARG A 206 11.34 4.40 11.60
N ASP A 207 12.13 3.82 10.70
CA ASP A 207 13.33 4.46 10.15
C ASP A 207 12.95 5.60 9.19
N VAL A 208 11.85 5.45 8.45
CA VAL A 208 11.22 6.52 7.67
C VAL A 208 10.84 7.71 8.56
N ILE A 209 10.15 7.46 9.68
CA ILE A 209 9.74 8.53 10.61
C ILE A 209 10.96 9.17 11.27
N LYS A 210 11.94 8.39 11.68
CA LYS A 210 13.20 8.91 12.24
C LYS A 210 13.93 9.81 11.26
N ALA A 211 14.09 9.37 10.03
CA ALA A 211 14.84 10.12 9.03
C ALA A 211 14.12 11.41 8.59
N LYS A 212 12.78 11.37 8.38
CA LYS A 212 12.01 12.54 7.91
C LYS A 212 11.63 13.52 9.01
N TYR A 213 11.34 13.02 10.19
CA TYR A 213 10.77 13.83 11.27
C TYR A 213 11.66 13.90 12.51
N GLY A 214 12.82 13.23 12.51
CA GLY A 214 13.75 13.21 13.64
C GLY A 214 13.17 12.53 14.89
N GLN A 215 12.11 11.71 14.76
CA GLN A 215 11.41 11.08 15.87
C GLN A 215 11.84 9.63 16.04
N GLU A 216 12.23 9.28 17.26
CA GLU A 216 12.36 7.88 17.66
C GLU A 216 11.00 7.37 18.06
N VAL A 217 10.48 6.37 17.32
CA VAL A 217 9.18 5.76 17.59
C VAL A 217 9.33 4.26 17.86
N PRO A 218 8.60 3.70 18.85
CA PRO A 218 8.56 2.27 19.03
C PRO A 218 7.87 1.60 17.85
N PHE A 219 8.22 0.34 17.59
CA PHE A 219 7.52 -0.48 16.60
C PHE A 219 7.22 -1.88 17.11
N SER A 220 6.18 -2.47 16.57
CA SER A 220 5.90 -3.91 16.69
C SER A 220 5.25 -4.40 15.41
N ASN A 221 5.80 -5.45 14.84
CA ASN A 221 5.26 -6.09 13.65
C ASN A 221 3.85 -6.61 13.88
N ASN A 222 3.05 -6.70 12.83
CA ASN A 222 1.78 -7.38 12.87
C ASN A 222 2.00 -8.90 13.00
N GLY A 223 1.03 -9.60 13.56
CA GLY A 223 1.04 -11.05 13.62
C GLY A 223 0.42 -11.68 12.37
N LEU A 224 0.65 -12.98 12.25
CA LEU A 224 0.02 -13.85 11.27
C LEU A 224 -0.75 -14.96 12.00
N GLU A 225 -1.93 -15.33 11.50
CA GLU A 225 -2.67 -16.49 12.00
C GLU A 225 -2.09 -17.76 11.37
N LEU A 226 -1.13 -18.36 12.07
CA LEU A 226 -0.40 -19.52 11.57
C LEU A 226 -1.26 -20.77 11.38
N SER A 227 -2.39 -20.86 12.06
CA SER A 227 -3.34 -21.97 11.88
C SER A 227 -4.00 -21.95 10.50
N ASP A 228 -4.13 -20.77 9.89
CA ASP A 228 -4.73 -20.62 8.57
C ASP A 228 -3.75 -20.97 7.45
N PHE A 229 -2.44 -20.77 7.70
CA PHE A 229 -1.39 -20.93 6.70
C PHE A 229 -0.46 -22.09 7.08
N SER A 230 -0.52 -23.18 6.34
CA SER A 230 0.30 -24.36 6.57
C SER A 230 0.75 -25.00 5.26
N PRO A 231 1.96 -25.57 5.21
CA PRO A 231 2.44 -26.26 4.01
C PRO A 231 1.55 -27.43 3.61
N ARG A 232 1.42 -27.63 2.30
CA ARG A 232 0.74 -28.78 1.69
C ARG A 232 1.62 -29.38 0.60
N ALA A 233 1.30 -30.61 0.17
CA ALA A 233 1.99 -31.24 -0.95
C ALA A 233 1.79 -30.41 -2.23
N LYS A 234 2.90 -30.08 -2.90
CA LYS A 234 2.88 -29.32 -4.15
C LYS A 234 2.49 -30.24 -5.30
N ALA A 235 1.58 -29.79 -6.15
CA ALA A 235 1.18 -30.53 -7.35
C ALA A 235 2.31 -30.60 -8.38
N SER A 236 3.24 -29.64 -8.39
CA SER A 236 4.44 -29.63 -9.24
C SER A 236 5.34 -30.85 -9.06
N SER A 237 5.35 -31.47 -7.89
CA SER A 237 6.06 -32.74 -7.65
C SER A 237 5.46 -33.92 -8.41
N ILE A 238 4.24 -33.80 -8.95
CA ILE A 238 3.52 -34.84 -9.68
C ILE A 238 3.52 -34.55 -11.18
N ASP A 239 3.16 -33.33 -11.58
CA ASP A 239 2.92 -32.96 -12.99
C ASP A 239 4.08 -32.14 -13.61
N GLY A 240 5.07 -31.73 -12.81
CA GLY A 240 6.22 -30.95 -13.26
C GLY A 240 5.87 -29.49 -13.65
N VAL A 241 4.65 -29.03 -13.37
CA VAL A 241 4.20 -27.67 -13.68
C VAL A 241 4.40 -26.76 -12.50
N ILE A 242 5.21 -25.74 -12.65
CA ILE A 242 5.48 -24.73 -11.61
C ILE A 242 4.33 -23.72 -11.55
N ARG A 243 3.80 -23.55 -10.36
CA ARG A 243 2.69 -22.62 -10.08
C ARG A 243 3.22 -21.37 -9.42
N VAL A 244 3.09 -20.25 -10.14
CA VAL A 244 3.45 -18.91 -9.65
C VAL A 244 2.16 -18.20 -9.28
N PHE A 245 2.08 -17.60 -8.11
CA PHE A 245 0.95 -16.75 -7.78
C PHE A 245 1.38 -15.29 -7.53
N THR A 246 0.46 -14.37 -7.81
CA THR A 246 0.63 -12.93 -7.58
C THR A 246 -0.71 -12.34 -7.14
N TYR A 247 -0.69 -11.34 -6.27
CA TYR A 247 -1.91 -10.58 -5.98
C TYR A 247 -2.05 -9.37 -6.90
N SER A 248 -3.30 -9.03 -7.25
CA SER A 248 -3.65 -7.86 -8.04
C SER A 248 -4.38 -6.84 -7.19
N ARG A 249 -3.97 -5.58 -7.29
CA ARG A 249 -4.62 -4.41 -6.71
C ARG A 249 -4.61 -3.28 -7.75
N PRO A 250 -5.58 -2.34 -7.66
CA PRO A 250 -5.70 -1.26 -8.65
C PRO A 250 -4.57 -0.22 -8.55
N ASP A 251 -3.90 -0.14 -7.41
CA ASP A 251 -2.86 0.84 -7.16
C ASP A 251 -1.58 0.47 -7.92
N ASP A 252 -1.04 1.36 -8.73
CA ASP A 252 0.17 1.14 -9.54
C ASP A 252 1.36 0.67 -8.70
N TRP A 253 1.51 1.25 -7.50
CA TRP A 253 2.60 0.92 -6.58
C TRP A 253 2.53 -0.51 -6.01
N LYS A 254 1.42 -1.22 -6.19
CA LYS A 254 1.34 -2.66 -5.92
C LYS A 254 2.06 -3.51 -6.98
N GLY A 255 2.57 -2.89 -8.04
CA GLY A 255 3.50 -3.49 -9.00
C GLY A 255 2.89 -4.60 -9.87
N PHE A 256 1.56 -4.69 -9.97
CA PHE A 256 0.94 -5.74 -10.78
C PHE A 256 1.30 -5.62 -12.26
N GLY A 257 1.42 -4.39 -12.79
CA GLY A 257 1.88 -4.14 -14.17
C GLY A 257 3.29 -4.70 -14.41
N ASP A 258 4.20 -4.53 -13.45
CA ASP A 258 5.56 -5.09 -13.52
C ASP A 258 5.55 -6.62 -13.51
N ALA A 259 4.68 -7.21 -12.66
CA ALA A 259 4.49 -8.67 -12.65
C ALA A 259 3.95 -9.20 -13.97
N VAL A 260 3.00 -8.49 -14.62
CA VAL A 260 2.49 -8.83 -15.96
C VAL A 260 3.62 -8.84 -16.98
N ALA A 261 4.46 -7.81 -16.98
CA ALA A 261 5.59 -7.70 -17.88
C ALA A 261 6.61 -8.85 -17.66
N ALA A 262 6.99 -9.11 -16.42
CA ALA A 262 7.92 -10.19 -16.08
C ALA A 262 7.37 -11.58 -16.40
N MET A 263 6.11 -11.85 -16.01
CA MET A 263 5.47 -13.15 -16.23
C MET A 263 5.18 -13.43 -17.71
N SER A 264 4.96 -12.40 -18.53
CA SER A 264 4.88 -12.56 -19.98
C SER A 264 6.18 -13.12 -20.55
N LYS A 265 7.35 -12.60 -20.12
CA LYS A 265 8.66 -13.13 -20.50
C LYS A 265 8.86 -14.57 -19.99
N VAL A 266 8.48 -14.84 -18.74
CA VAL A 266 8.55 -16.19 -18.15
C VAL A 266 7.73 -17.20 -18.98
N ARG A 267 6.50 -16.86 -19.30
CA ARG A 267 5.62 -17.76 -20.06
C ARG A 267 6.06 -17.95 -21.51
N LEU A 268 6.63 -16.93 -22.13
CA LEU A 268 7.23 -17.08 -23.44
C LEU A 268 8.36 -18.12 -23.42
N ARG A 269 9.22 -18.08 -22.39
CA ARG A 269 10.36 -19.00 -22.26
C ARG A 269 9.95 -20.42 -21.86
N TYR A 270 9.05 -20.58 -20.90
CA TYR A 270 8.77 -21.87 -20.27
C TYR A 270 7.44 -22.49 -20.72
N GLY A 271 6.58 -21.74 -21.39
CA GLY A 271 5.32 -22.23 -21.96
C GLY A 271 4.40 -22.92 -20.94
N ALA A 272 3.98 -24.16 -21.24
CA ALA A 272 3.07 -24.94 -20.40
C ALA A 272 3.69 -25.45 -19.09
N ARG A 273 5.04 -25.33 -18.92
CA ARG A 273 5.70 -25.68 -17.65
C ARG A 273 5.37 -24.70 -16.52
N VAL A 274 4.73 -23.57 -16.80
CA VAL A 274 4.40 -22.54 -15.82
C VAL A 274 2.93 -22.19 -15.89
N GLN A 275 2.24 -22.30 -14.76
CA GLN A 275 0.91 -21.76 -14.54
C GLN A 275 1.01 -20.50 -13.68
N TRP A 276 0.31 -19.45 -14.07
CA TRP A 276 0.27 -18.20 -13.34
C TRP A 276 -1.12 -17.96 -12.77
N HIS A 277 -1.20 -17.84 -11.46
CA HIS A 277 -2.42 -17.60 -10.71
C HIS A 277 -2.42 -16.17 -10.17
N VAL A 278 -3.52 -15.45 -10.32
CA VAL A 278 -3.68 -14.09 -9.83
C VAL A 278 -4.93 -14.02 -8.97
N PHE A 279 -4.83 -13.47 -7.78
CA PHE A 279 -6.00 -13.20 -6.96
C PHE A 279 -6.12 -11.71 -6.65
N GLY A 280 -7.34 -11.21 -6.45
CA GLY A 280 -7.58 -9.81 -6.12
C GLY A 280 -9.04 -9.40 -6.28
N TYR A 281 -9.35 -8.17 -5.87
CA TYR A 281 -10.73 -7.68 -5.91
C TYR A 281 -11.11 -6.97 -7.20
N GLN A 282 -10.15 -6.43 -7.92
CA GLN A 282 -10.35 -5.78 -9.20
C GLN A 282 -9.46 -6.46 -10.22
N PHE A 283 -10.09 -6.82 -11.30
CA PHE A 283 -9.42 -7.33 -12.48
C PHE A 283 -8.84 -6.13 -13.23
N PRO A 284 -7.52 -5.95 -13.32
CA PRO A 284 -7.01 -5.08 -14.35
C PRO A 284 -7.34 -5.78 -15.66
N GLU A 285 -8.19 -5.18 -16.46
CA GLU A 285 -8.50 -5.67 -17.79
C GLU A 285 -7.19 -5.80 -18.57
N LEU A 286 -6.65 -7.01 -18.61
CA LEU A 286 -5.61 -7.30 -19.56
C LEU A 286 -6.28 -7.38 -20.93
N PRO A 287 -5.66 -6.84 -21.96
CA PRO A 287 -6.17 -7.02 -23.31
C PRO A 287 -6.35 -8.51 -23.56
N GLU A 288 -7.52 -8.88 -24.02
CA GLU A 288 -7.86 -10.26 -24.40
C GLU A 288 -6.82 -10.89 -25.35
N ASN A 289 -5.96 -10.05 -25.94
CA ASN A 289 -5.05 -10.37 -27.02
C ASN A 289 -3.59 -10.61 -26.57
N ASN A 290 -3.23 -10.59 -25.27
CA ASN A 290 -1.90 -10.99 -24.86
C ASN A 290 -1.87 -12.48 -24.46
N PRO A 291 -1.49 -13.42 -25.34
CA PRO A 291 -1.50 -14.85 -25.02
C PRO A 291 -0.49 -15.22 -23.95
N TYR A 292 0.51 -14.38 -23.70
CA TYR A 292 1.56 -14.61 -22.70
C TYR A 292 1.22 -14.01 -21.33
N ALA A 293 0.33 -13.03 -21.24
CA ALA A 293 -0.22 -12.50 -19.99
C ALA A 293 -1.40 -13.31 -19.47
N ARG A 294 -1.70 -14.49 -20.04
CA ARG A 294 -2.78 -15.33 -19.55
C ARG A 294 -2.47 -15.87 -18.16
N TYR A 295 -3.37 -15.61 -17.23
CA TYR A 295 -3.34 -16.15 -15.88
C TYR A 295 -4.70 -16.72 -15.50
N GLN A 296 -4.69 -17.59 -14.49
CA GLN A 296 -5.92 -18.05 -13.86
C GLN A 296 -6.29 -17.02 -12.78
N TYR A 297 -7.39 -16.31 -12.99
CA TYR A 297 -7.86 -15.31 -12.04
C TYR A 297 -8.77 -15.92 -10.98
N HIS A 298 -8.55 -15.51 -9.73
CA HIS A 298 -9.29 -15.95 -8.56
C HIS A 298 -9.92 -14.73 -7.87
N PRO A 299 -11.17 -14.35 -8.25
CA PRO A 299 -11.85 -13.23 -7.60
C PRO A 299 -12.36 -13.64 -6.22
N LYS A 300 -12.23 -12.74 -5.24
CA LYS A 300 -12.90 -12.83 -3.92
C LYS A 300 -12.71 -14.19 -3.22
N LEU A 301 -11.47 -14.63 -3.08
CA LEU A 301 -11.18 -15.85 -2.33
C LEU A 301 -11.59 -15.72 -0.85
N SER A 302 -12.16 -16.79 -0.29
CA SER A 302 -12.27 -16.96 1.15
C SER A 302 -10.87 -17.15 1.76
N PHE A 303 -10.71 -16.94 3.07
CA PHE A 303 -9.44 -17.22 3.74
C PHE A 303 -8.94 -18.65 3.48
N ALA A 304 -9.80 -19.65 3.58
CA ALA A 304 -9.44 -21.04 3.32
C ALA A 304 -8.98 -21.27 1.87
N ALA A 305 -9.66 -20.67 0.87
CA ALA A 305 -9.28 -20.77 -0.53
C ALA A 305 -7.98 -20.01 -0.83
N LEU A 306 -7.74 -18.88 -0.16
CA LEU A 306 -6.49 -18.15 -0.26
C LEU A 306 -5.33 -18.95 0.33
N ALA A 307 -5.51 -19.53 1.52
CA ALA A 307 -4.51 -20.40 2.13
C ALA A 307 -4.19 -21.63 1.28
N GLU A 308 -5.21 -22.20 0.61
CA GLU A 308 -5.00 -23.28 -0.37
C GLU A 308 -4.16 -22.82 -1.56
N LEU A 309 -4.46 -21.64 -2.12
CA LEU A 309 -3.70 -21.08 -3.23
C LEU A 309 -2.23 -20.86 -2.83
N TYR A 310 -1.95 -20.31 -1.65
CA TYR A 310 -0.60 -20.18 -1.12
C TYR A 310 0.08 -21.54 -1.00
N ALA A 311 -0.56 -22.47 -0.30
CA ALA A 311 0.03 -23.77 0.02
C ALA A 311 0.30 -24.66 -1.22
N THR A 312 -0.50 -24.51 -2.29
CA THR A 312 -0.35 -25.29 -3.53
C THR A 312 0.52 -24.62 -4.59
N SER A 313 0.87 -23.35 -4.41
CA SER A 313 1.79 -22.62 -5.30
C SER A 313 3.26 -22.92 -4.95
N ASP A 314 4.11 -22.92 -5.95
CA ASP A 314 5.58 -23.14 -5.80
C ASP A 314 6.30 -21.82 -5.52
N ILE A 315 5.85 -20.74 -6.14
CA ILE A 315 6.48 -19.42 -6.10
C ILE A 315 5.41 -18.36 -5.83
N ALA A 316 5.69 -17.50 -4.87
CA ALA A 316 4.94 -16.28 -4.60
C ALA A 316 5.71 -15.08 -5.16
N LEU A 317 5.14 -14.39 -6.13
CA LEU A 317 5.68 -13.16 -6.69
C LEU A 317 4.93 -11.96 -6.10
N CYS A 318 5.59 -11.21 -5.21
CA CYS A 318 5.04 -10.08 -4.47
C CYS A 318 5.71 -8.76 -4.93
N PRO A 319 5.17 -8.10 -5.97
CA PRO A 319 5.88 -7.09 -6.76
C PRO A 319 5.72 -5.66 -6.26
N SER A 320 5.11 -5.41 -5.09
CA SER A 320 4.87 -4.05 -4.58
C SER A 320 6.15 -3.22 -4.57
N TRP A 321 6.06 -1.97 -5.02
CA TRP A 321 7.22 -1.09 -5.05
C TRP A 321 7.72 -0.72 -3.66
N PHE A 322 6.80 -0.59 -2.74
CA PHE A 322 7.03 -0.33 -1.32
C PHE A 322 5.81 -0.78 -0.50
N GLU A 323 6.05 -1.16 0.71
CA GLU A 323 5.04 -1.52 1.71
C GLU A 323 5.54 -1.05 3.08
N SER A 324 4.74 -1.22 4.12
CA SER A 324 5.24 -1.04 5.47
C SER A 324 5.51 -2.39 6.15
N PHE A 325 4.53 -3.26 6.13
CA PHE A 325 4.65 -4.64 6.60
C PHE A 325 3.67 -5.52 5.81
N PRO A 326 4.01 -5.90 4.57
CA PRO A 326 3.11 -6.68 3.73
C PRO A 326 2.92 -8.10 4.29
N LEU A 327 1.66 -8.52 4.43
CA LEU A 327 1.31 -9.87 4.86
C LEU A 327 1.47 -10.92 3.75
N PRO A 328 1.16 -10.66 2.47
CA PRO A 328 1.18 -11.69 1.44
C PRO A 328 2.51 -12.47 1.31
N PRO A 329 3.70 -11.84 1.33
CA PRO A 329 4.95 -12.59 1.34
C PRO A 329 5.10 -13.47 2.58
N LEU A 330 4.70 -12.98 3.74
CA LEU A 330 4.81 -13.70 5.01
C LEU A 330 3.81 -14.87 5.08
N GLU A 331 2.58 -14.70 4.57
CA GLU A 331 1.57 -15.75 4.41
C GLU A 331 2.05 -16.85 3.47
N ALA A 332 2.72 -16.49 2.37
CA ALA A 332 3.35 -17.43 1.45
C ALA A 332 4.49 -18.21 2.13
N MET A 333 5.34 -17.54 2.92
CA MET A 333 6.37 -18.20 3.71
C MET A 333 5.77 -19.20 4.70
N ALA A 334 4.72 -18.82 5.43
CA ALA A 334 4.01 -19.71 6.36
C ALA A 334 3.36 -20.92 5.67
N SER A 335 3.03 -20.79 4.40
CA SER A 335 2.48 -21.87 3.56
C SER A 335 3.54 -22.72 2.88
N GLY A 336 4.83 -22.51 3.17
CA GLY A 336 5.96 -23.25 2.58
C GLY A 336 6.12 -22.97 1.08
N THR A 337 5.89 -21.73 0.66
CA THR A 337 6.04 -21.27 -0.72
C THR A 337 7.26 -20.37 -0.84
N ALA A 338 8.09 -20.56 -1.88
CA ALA A 338 9.26 -19.73 -2.12
C ALA A 338 8.84 -18.32 -2.52
N VAL A 339 9.43 -17.31 -1.89
CA VAL A 339 8.99 -15.91 -2.03
C VAL A 339 9.99 -15.10 -2.85
N ILE A 340 9.47 -14.33 -3.79
CA ILE A 340 10.15 -13.23 -4.45
C ILE A 340 9.42 -11.94 -4.03
N THR A 341 10.13 -10.97 -3.47
CA THR A 341 9.58 -9.71 -3.00
C THR A 341 10.55 -8.56 -3.21
N THR A 342 10.09 -7.33 -3.00
CA THR A 342 10.94 -6.14 -3.01
C THR A 342 11.44 -5.84 -1.59
N ALA A 343 12.47 -4.98 -1.49
CA ALA A 343 13.13 -4.71 -0.22
C ALA A 343 12.26 -3.91 0.77
N TYR A 344 11.48 -2.94 0.26
CA TYR A 344 10.85 -1.95 1.14
C TYR A 344 9.63 -2.49 1.90
N GLY A 345 9.74 -2.51 3.23
CA GLY A 345 8.71 -2.97 4.16
C GLY A 345 8.78 -4.46 4.48
N THR A 346 9.75 -5.18 3.90
CA THR A 346 9.98 -6.61 4.13
C THR A 346 11.26 -6.89 4.91
N GLU A 347 12.01 -5.85 5.29
CA GLU A 347 13.31 -5.90 5.95
C GLU A 347 13.29 -6.67 7.27
N ASP A 348 12.12 -6.73 7.92
CA ASP A 348 11.96 -7.43 9.19
C ASP A 348 11.93 -8.95 9.04
N TYR A 349 11.68 -9.49 7.82
CA TYR A 349 11.47 -10.93 7.64
C TYR A 349 12.00 -11.51 6.32
N ALA A 350 12.27 -10.73 5.28
CA ALA A 350 12.76 -11.23 3.99
C ALA A 350 14.24 -10.87 3.79
N PHE A 351 15.09 -11.90 3.69
CA PHE A 351 16.54 -11.76 3.56
C PHE A 351 16.99 -12.45 2.28
N ASP A 352 17.58 -11.66 1.35
CA ASP A 352 17.95 -12.14 0.02
C ASP A 352 18.88 -13.37 0.04
N GLY A 353 18.52 -14.40 -0.75
CA GLY A 353 19.23 -15.65 -0.88
C GLY A 353 19.23 -16.54 0.38
N GLN A 354 18.62 -16.09 1.48
CA GLN A 354 18.51 -16.84 2.73
C GLN A 354 17.13 -17.49 2.87
N ASN A 355 16.05 -16.70 2.84
CA ASN A 355 14.67 -17.15 3.00
C ASN A 355 13.69 -16.58 1.95
N ALA A 356 14.18 -15.71 1.07
CA ALA A 356 13.46 -15.15 -0.06
C ALA A 356 14.46 -14.75 -1.16
N LEU A 357 13.98 -14.40 -2.35
CA LEU A 357 14.71 -13.56 -3.29
C LEU A 357 14.17 -12.14 -3.17
N VAL A 358 15.04 -11.20 -2.83
CA VAL A 358 14.69 -9.79 -2.66
C VAL A 358 15.22 -9.01 -3.86
N ILE A 359 14.32 -8.37 -4.60
CA ILE A 359 14.64 -7.68 -5.85
C ILE A 359 14.43 -6.16 -5.71
N GLY A 360 14.98 -5.40 -6.64
CA GLY A 360 14.72 -3.97 -6.74
C GLY A 360 13.25 -3.69 -7.08
N SER A 361 12.71 -2.61 -6.53
CA SER A 361 11.38 -2.13 -6.90
C SER A 361 11.34 -1.76 -8.39
N ARG A 362 10.25 -2.13 -9.09
CA ARG A 362 10.03 -1.84 -10.51
C ARG A 362 11.07 -2.46 -11.46
N ASP A 363 11.92 -3.35 -10.98
CA ASP A 363 12.90 -4.05 -11.81
C ASP A 363 12.27 -5.32 -12.43
N VAL A 364 11.59 -5.11 -13.56
CA VAL A 364 10.94 -6.19 -14.33
C VAL A 364 11.95 -7.27 -14.72
N GLU A 365 13.19 -6.89 -15.04
CA GLU A 365 14.22 -7.85 -15.46
C GLU A 365 14.74 -8.69 -14.29
N ALA A 366 14.97 -8.06 -13.13
CA ALA A 366 15.30 -8.81 -11.92
C ALA A 366 14.16 -9.75 -11.51
N MET A 367 12.91 -9.31 -11.67
CA MET A 367 11.71 -10.10 -11.41
C MET A 367 11.65 -11.33 -12.32
N TYR A 368 11.85 -11.14 -13.63
CA TYR A 368 11.93 -12.22 -14.61
C TYR A 368 13.06 -13.21 -14.27
N ARG A 369 14.27 -12.70 -13.97
CA ARG A 369 15.42 -13.56 -13.59
C ARG A 369 15.17 -14.35 -12.30
N ALA A 370 14.57 -13.71 -11.30
CA ALA A 370 14.26 -14.36 -10.03
C ALA A 370 13.25 -15.51 -10.20
N VAL A 371 12.16 -15.26 -10.94
CA VAL A 371 11.16 -16.31 -11.26
C VAL A 371 11.81 -17.43 -12.06
N SER A 372 12.60 -17.10 -13.11
CA SER A 372 13.30 -18.09 -13.94
C SER A 372 14.25 -18.96 -13.12
N ARG A 373 15.00 -18.35 -12.21
CA ARG A 373 15.94 -19.05 -11.31
C ARG A 373 15.20 -20.06 -10.42
N LEU A 374 14.04 -19.67 -9.85
CA LEU A 374 13.26 -20.60 -9.01
C LEU A 374 12.54 -21.69 -9.81
N ILE A 375 12.29 -21.48 -11.10
CA ILE A 375 11.76 -22.53 -12.00
C ILE A 375 12.87 -23.56 -12.29
N GLU A 376 14.09 -23.12 -12.54
CA GLU A 376 15.21 -23.97 -12.99
C GLU A 376 15.93 -24.66 -11.84
N ASP A 377 16.00 -24.04 -10.65
CA ASP A 377 16.71 -24.53 -9.47
C ASP A 377 15.71 -24.95 -8.37
N GLU A 378 15.32 -26.22 -8.41
CA GLU A 378 14.41 -26.82 -7.43
C GLU A 378 15.01 -26.80 -6.01
N ALA A 379 16.30 -27.12 -5.89
CA ALA A 379 16.98 -27.18 -4.59
C ALA A 379 16.99 -25.78 -3.92
N LEU A 380 17.23 -24.73 -4.69
CA LEU A 380 17.13 -23.35 -4.18
C LEU A 380 15.69 -23.02 -3.78
N ARG A 381 14.72 -23.38 -4.61
CA ARG A 381 13.29 -23.13 -4.33
C ARG A 381 12.85 -23.77 -3.02
N GLU A 382 13.20 -25.05 -2.81
CA GLU A 382 12.91 -25.78 -1.58
C GLU A 382 13.65 -25.21 -0.37
N LYS A 383 14.91 -24.85 -0.53
CA LYS A 383 15.72 -24.21 0.52
C LYS A 383 15.08 -22.92 1.00
N LEU A 384 14.70 -22.03 0.08
CA LEU A 384 14.09 -20.75 0.42
C LEU A 384 12.71 -20.94 1.05
N ALA A 385 11.90 -21.86 0.56
CA ALA A 385 10.60 -22.19 1.12
C ALA A 385 10.72 -22.69 2.57
N ALA A 386 11.63 -23.61 2.85
CA ALA A 386 11.86 -24.14 4.19
C ALA A 386 12.38 -23.06 5.16
N ALA A 387 13.31 -22.22 4.72
CA ALA A 387 13.82 -21.11 5.53
C ALA A 387 12.75 -20.04 5.77
N GLY A 388 11.95 -19.73 4.76
CA GLY A 388 10.79 -18.81 4.87
C GLY A 388 9.77 -19.31 5.88
N LEU A 389 9.44 -20.61 5.83
CA LEU A 389 8.51 -21.22 6.80
C LEU A 389 9.02 -21.07 8.23
N THR A 390 10.31 -21.30 8.47
CA THR A 390 10.94 -21.11 9.79
C THR A 390 10.83 -19.66 10.24
N THR A 391 11.08 -18.71 9.34
CA THR A 391 10.97 -17.28 9.63
C THR A 391 9.54 -16.89 10.00
N ALA A 392 8.54 -17.37 9.25
CA ALA A 392 7.14 -17.01 9.47
C ALA A 392 6.62 -17.40 10.87
N GLN A 393 7.17 -18.45 11.49
CA GLN A 393 6.80 -18.88 12.86
C GLN A 393 7.10 -17.81 13.92
N GLU A 394 8.03 -16.91 13.66
CA GLU A 394 8.39 -15.82 14.57
C GLU A 394 7.35 -14.68 14.58
N PHE A 395 6.51 -14.61 13.57
CA PHE A 395 5.53 -13.52 13.35
C PHE A 395 4.10 -13.95 13.69
N ASN A 396 3.92 -14.67 14.80
CA ASN A 396 2.58 -15.04 15.28
C ASN A 396 1.93 -13.92 16.11
N TRP A 397 0.59 -13.98 16.19
CA TRP A 397 -0.19 -13.00 16.94
C TRP A 397 0.13 -12.94 18.44
N ASP A 398 0.49 -14.06 19.06
CA ASP A 398 0.79 -14.10 20.50
C ASP A 398 1.98 -13.20 20.84
N ARG A 399 3.04 -13.24 20.03
CA ARG A 399 4.20 -12.36 20.20
C ARG A 399 3.87 -10.90 19.83
N ALA A 400 3.16 -10.70 18.73
CA ALA A 400 2.80 -9.36 18.25
C ALA A 400 1.96 -8.60 19.28
N VAL A 401 0.94 -9.24 19.85
CA VAL A 401 0.04 -8.61 20.80
C VAL A 401 0.74 -8.27 22.12
N VAL A 402 1.60 -9.18 22.64
CA VAL A 402 2.37 -8.91 23.86
C VAL A 402 3.27 -7.70 23.71
N ARG A 403 4.00 -7.63 22.58
CA ARG A 403 4.88 -6.48 22.30
C ARG A 403 4.11 -5.17 22.15
N ARG A 404 2.98 -5.20 21.46
CA ARG A 404 2.12 -4.03 21.27
C ARG A 404 1.50 -3.58 22.60
N GLU A 405 0.98 -4.50 23.40
CA GLU A 405 0.43 -4.23 24.73
C GLU A 405 1.47 -3.53 25.62
N GLN A 406 2.73 -4.02 25.63
CA GLN A 406 3.78 -3.40 26.42
C GLN A 406 4.06 -1.95 25.99
N ILE A 407 4.08 -1.69 24.68
CA ILE A 407 4.24 -0.31 24.16
C ILE A 407 3.08 0.58 24.62
N LEU A 408 1.85 0.09 24.55
CA LEU A 408 0.68 0.87 24.97
C LEU A 408 0.66 1.12 26.48
N LEU A 409 1.07 0.17 27.29
CA LEU A 409 1.23 0.34 28.74
C LEU A 409 2.34 1.37 29.05
N ASP A 410 3.45 1.35 28.34
CA ASP A 410 4.54 2.31 28.51
C ASP A 410 4.11 3.73 28.13
N ILE A 411 3.26 3.87 27.11
CA ILE A 411 2.64 5.15 26.75
C ILE A 411 1.72 5.61 27.87
N HIS A 412 0.81 4.76 28.35
CA HIS A 412 -0.13 5.08 29.42
C HIS A 412 0.56 5.50 30.72
N HIS A 413 1.65 4.86 31.07
CA HIS A 413 2.44 5.18 32.26
C HIS A 413 3.42 6.37 32.08
N GLY A 414 3.37 7.06 30.93
CA GLY A 414 4.23 8.22 30.67
C GLY A 414 5.72 7.89 30.53
N LYS A 415 6.07 6.62 30.25
CA LYS A 415 7.46 6.21 30.02
C LYS A 415 7.98 6.62 28.65
N THR A 416 7.08 6.86 27.69
CA THR A 416 7.38 7.37 26.37
C THR A 416 7.01 8.84 26.29
N LYS A 417 7.91 9.66 25.77
CA LYS A 417 7.63 11.07 25.49
C LYS A 417 7.48 11.24 23.99
N TYR A 418 6.54 12.06 23.55
CA TYR A 418 6.58 12.61 22.22
C TYR A 418 7.29 13.97 22.29
N ASP A 419 8.30 14.17 21.47
CA ASP A 419 8.87 15.50 21.35
C ASP A 419 7.87 16.38 20.60
N LEU A 420 7.53 17.54 21.20
CA LEU A 420 6.86 18.62 20.47
C LEU A 420 7.81 19.05 19.36
N LEU A 421 7.49 18.67 18.14
CA LEU A 421 8.40 18.80 17.03
C LEU A 421 8.70 20.25 16.70
N LYS A 422 9.98 20.49 16.53
CA LYS A 422 10.41 21.46 15.53
C LYS A 422 9.92 20.91 14.17
N PRO A 423 9.08 21.64 13.40
CA PRO A 423 8.78 21.23 12.06
C PRO A 423 10.11 21.04 11.34
N ALA A 424 10.48 19.81 11.05
CA ALA A 424 11.53 19.52 10.09
C ALA A 424 11.15 20.31 8.85
N GLY A 425 12.08 21.08 8.29
CA GLY A 425 11.77 21.95 7.17
C GLY A 425 11.02 21.13 6.14
N LEU A 426 9.80 21.54 5.81
CA LEU A 426 8.94 20.88 4.81
C LEU A 426 9.52 21.14 3.40
N GLY A 427 10.80 20.79 3.22
CA GLY A 427 11.41 20.77 1.89
C GLY A 427 10.72 19.68 1.07
N LEU A 428 10.21 20.04 -0.11
CA LEU A 428 9.66 19.10 -1.09
C LEU A 428 10.72 18.13 -1.65
N SER A 429 12.00 18.26 -1.23
CA SER A 429 13.16 17.61 -1.82
C SER A 429 13.82 16.54 -0.94
N ASP A 430 13.19 16.06 0.12
CA ASP A 430 13.84 15.08 0.98
C ASP A 430 13.80 13.69 0.38
N SER A 431 14.85 13.35 -0.31
CA SER A 431 15.12 12.02 -0.83
C SER A 431 15.39 11.03 0.31
N PHE A 432 14.58 10.01 0.38
CA PHE A 432 14.84 8.79 1.17
C PHE A 432 15.78 7.82 0.46
N GLY A 433 16.50 8.21 -0.59
CA GLY A 433 17.03 7.22 -1.51
C GLY A 433 15.92 6.47 -2.28
N ILE A 434 14.66 6.56 -1.78
CA ILE A 434 13.47 6.27 -2.55
C ILE A 434 12.87 7.61 -2.90
N ASP A 435 13.25 8.13 -4.02
CA ASP A 435 12.54 9.22 -4.63
C ASP A 435 11.21 8.67 -5.16
N PHE A 436 10.16 8.74 -4.34
CA PHE A 436 8.83 8.36 -4.76
C PHE A 436 8.28 9.31 -5.84
N GLU A 437 8.84 10.51 -5.96
CA GLU A 437 8.58 11.46 -7.05
C GLU A 437 9.45 11.14 -8.26
N ARG A 438 10.63 10.58 -8.02
CA ARG A 438 11.58 10.03 -8.97
C ARG A 438 11.76 8.53 -8.77
N ALA A 439 10.72 7.77 -8.52
CA ALA A 439 10.81 6.36 -8.86
C ALA A 439 11.38 6.31 -10.28
N PRO A 440 12.46 5.56 -10.50
CA PRO A 440 13.60 5.93 -11.31
C PRO A 440 13.24 6.39 -12.71
N LEU A 441 12.94 7.69 -12.86
CA LEU A 441 13.03 8.38 -14.15
C LEU A 441 14.50 8.55 -14.59
N ASP A 442 15.46 8.22 -13.70
CA ASP A 442 16.88 8.05 -14.04
C ASP A 442 17.26 6.61 -14.47
N VAL A 443 16.35 5.65 -14.47
CA VAL A 443 16.45 4.68 -15.56
C VAL A 443 16.26 5.51 -16.81
N LYS A 444 17.33 5.81 -17.54
CA LYS A 444 17.26 6.26 -18.94
C LYS A 444 16.10 5.49 -19.51
N VAL A 445 14.96 6.17 -19.78
CA VAL A 445 13.82 5.54 -20.45
C VAL A 445 14.48 4.87 -21.65
N PRO A 446 14.49 3.54 -21.76
CA PRO A 446 15.18 2.91 -22.86
C PRO A 446 14.62 3.58 -24.09
N GLU A 447 15.46 3.99 -25.01
CA GLU A 447 15.01 4.71 -26.20
C GLU A 447 13.90 3.95 -26.92
N SER A 448 13.77 2.64 -26.60
CA SER A 448 12.71 1.77 -27.10
C SER A 448 12.30 0.72 -26.07
N GLY A 449 11.00 0.43 -25.98
CA GLY A 449 10.45 -0.62 -25.14
C GLY A 449 8.94 -0.71 -25.25
N MET A 450 8.36 -1.73 -24.65
CA MET A 450 6.91 -1.94 -24.64
C MET A 450 6.34 -1.65 -23.25
N PHE A 451 5.13 -1.12 -23.20
CA PHE A 451 4.40 -0.92 -21.94
C PHE A 451 2.89 -1.06 -22.14
N TRP A 452 2.21 -1.42 -21.05
CA TRP A 452 0.76 -1.51 -21.00
C TRP A 452 0.17 -0.25 -20.36
N GLN A 453 -0.85 0.32 -20.99
CA GLN A 453 -1.62 1.42 -20.41
C GLN A 453 -3.09 1.31 -20.88
N GLU A 454 -4.02 1.41 -19.93
CA GLU A 454 -5.46 1.42 -20.22
C GLU A 454 -5.92 0.27 -21.14
N GLY A 455 -5.37 -0.93 -20.92
CA GLY A 455 -5.74 -2.10 -21.72
C GLY A 455 -5.11 -2.18 -23.10
N THR A 456 -4.21 -1.28 -23.46
CA THR A 456 -3.51 -1.30 -24.76
C THR A 456 -2.01 -1.47 -24.55
N LEU A 457 -1.38 -2.35 -25.35
CA LEU A 457 0.07 -2.46 -25.42
C LEU A 457 0.60 -1.39 -26.37
N TYR A 458 1.60 -0.65 -25.92
CA TYR A 458 2.29 0.35 -26.72
C TYR A 458 3.76 -0.01 -26.93
N LEU A 459 4.29 0.34 -28.08
CA LEU A 459 5.72 0.49 -28.29
C LEU A 459 6.08 1.96 -28.05
N LEU A 460 7.00 2.23 -27.11
CA LEU A 460 7.70 3.50 -26.97
C LEU A 460 8.99 3.41 -27.76
N HIS A 461 9.19 4.32 -28.70
CA HIS A 461 10.43 4.44 -29.46
C HIS A 461 10.65 5.90 -29.89
N ALA A 462 11.87 6.40 -29.69
CA ALA A 462 12.25 7.78 -29.99
C ALA A 462 11.27 8.83 -29.43
N GLY A 463 10.77 8.62 -28.20
CA GLY A 463 9.84 9.53 -27.52
C GLY A 463 8.41 9.53 -28.09
N VAL A 464 8.04 8.56 -28.92
CA VAL A 464 6.69 8.40 -29.48
C VAL A 464 6.12 7.05 -29.07
N LYS A 465 4.92 7.05 -28.47
CA LYS A 465 4.18 5.81 -28.18
C LYS A 465 3.30 5.42 -29.36
N ARG A 466 3.31 4.14 -29.71
CA ARG A 466 2.49 3.59 -30.80
C ARG A 466 1.70 2.39 -30.29
N PRO A 467 0.37 2.38 -30.39
CA PRO A 467 -0.41 1.22 -29.97
C PRO A 467 -0.10 0.01 -30.85
N ILE A 468 0.14 -1.13 -30.23
CA ILE A 468 0.30 -2.43 -30.91
C ILE A 468 -1.09 -3.05 -31.00
N THR A 469 -1.63 -3.12 -32.20
CA THR A 469 -2.98 -3.60 -32.46
C THR A 469 -3.03 -5.08 -32.87
N ASN A 470 -1.87 -5.71 -33.09
CA ASN A 470 -1.75 -7.13 -33.39
C ASN A 470 -0.89 -7.82 -32.33
N ALA A 471 -1.53 -8.66 -31.53
CA ALA A 471 -0.87 -9.40 -30.45
C ALA A 471 0.15 -10.44 -30.95
N ASP A 472 0.02 -10.92 -32.17
CA ASP A 472 0.96 -11.89 -32.77
C ASP A 472 2.37 -11.30 -32.98
N LEU A 473 2.51 -9.99 -32.90
CA LEU A 473 3.80 -9.31 -32.98
C LEU A 473 4.59 -9.38 -31.65
N VAL A 474 3.92 -9.59 -30.54
CA VAL A 474 4.55 -9.54 -29.21
C VAL A 474 5.70 -10.54 -29.05
N PRO A 475 5.59 -11.82 -29.49
CA PRO A 475 6.70 -12.76 -29.44
C PRO A 475 7.94 -12.25 -30.17
N THR A 476 7.75 -11.76 -31.38
CA THR A 476 8.83 -11.22 -32.21
C THR A 476 9.49 -10.01 -31.52
N LEU A 477 8.69 -9.09 -30.97
CA LEU A 477 9.22 -7.91 -30.27
C LEU A 477 10.02 -8.29 -29.00
N VAL A 478 9.59 -9.36 -28.30
CA VAL A 478 10.31 -9.89 -27.14
C VAL A 478 11.58 -10.64 -27.55
N GLU A 479 11.55 -11.40 -28.65
CA GLU A 479 12.74 -12.04 -29.23
C GLU A 479 13.81 -11.02 -29.62
N TYR A 480 13.40 -9.85 -30.09
CA TYR A 480 14.27 -8.71 -30.35
C TYR A 480 14.64 -7.90 -29.09
N ASN A 481 14.49 -8.48 -27.89
CA ASN A 481 14.89 -7.91 -26.60
C ASN A 481 14.28 -6.54 -26.27
N LEU A 482 13.15 -6.19 -26.88
CA LEU A 482 12.40 -5.01 -26.51
C LEU A 482 11.83 -5.18 -25.11
N ARG A 483 12.36 -4.40 -24.18
CA ARG A 483 12.03 -4.51 -22.74
C ARG A 483 10.63 -3.98 -22.49
N TYR A 484 9.95 -4.60 -21.51
CA TYR A 484 8.75 -4.01 -20.94
C TYR A 484 9.15 -2.83 -20.04
N LEU A 485 8.51 -1.70 -20.26
CA LEU A 485 8.71 -0.46 -19.53
C LEU A 485 7.53 -0.23 -18.59
N THR A 486 7.79 0.37 -17.45
CA THR A 486 6.75 0.98 -16.63
C THR A 486 6.70 2.47 -16.97
N VAL A 487 5.57 2.93 -17.48
CA VAL A 487 5.34 4.34 -17.84
C VAL A 487 4.24 4.86 -16.93
N ASP A 488 4.55 5.92 -16.16
CA ASP A 488 3.54 6.56 -15.33
C ASP A 488 2.50 7.31 -16.17
N ASN A 489 1.31 7.53 -15.61
CA ASN A 489 0.19 8.14 -16.32
C ASN A 489 0.52 9.53 -16.88
N LEU A 490 1.34 10.32 -16.19
CA LEU A 490 1.71 11.65 -16.64
C LEU A 490 2.65 11.59 -17.84
N THR A 491 3.65 10.70 -17.80
CA THR A 491 4.55 10.42 -18.93
C THR A 491 3.75 9.87 -20.11
N PHE A 492 2.80 8.96 -19.86
CA PHE A 492 1.92 8.45 -20.90
C PHE A 492 1.11 9.55 -21.60
N ILE A 493 0.46 10.44 -20.83
CA ILE A 493 -0.36 11.54 -21.38
C ILE A 493 0.52 12.50 -22.20
N ARG A 494 1.72 12.81 -21.73
CA ARG A 494 2.64 13.76 -22.39
C ARG A 494 3.35 13.18 -23.60
N THR A 495 3.44 11.86 -23.70
CA THR A 495 4.13 11.20 -24.83
C THR A 495 3.25 11.25 -26.09
N PRO A 496 3.72 11.81 -27.20
CA PRO A 496 2.99 11.83 -28.45
C PRO A 496 2.56 10.43 -28.90
N THR A 497 1.34 10.29 -29.42
CA THR A 497 0.85 9.03 -29.97
C THR A 497 1.09 9.00 -31.48
N GLY A 498 1.80 7.98 -31.95
CA GLY A 498 2.05 7.72 -33.35
C GLY A 498 1.04 6.75 -33.97
N PHE A 499 1.28 6.38 -35.23
CA PHE A 499 0.43 5.42 -35.92
C PHE A 499 0.46 4.04 -35.24
N PRO A 500 -0.67 3.32 -35.26
CA PRO A 500 -0.76 1.96 -34.71
C PRO A 500 0.19 0.99 -35.47
N ILE A 501 0.72 0.02 -34.74
CA ILE A 501 1.54 -1.07 -35.26
C ILE A 501 0.67 -2.31 -35.36
N SER A 502 0.42 -2.76 -36.59
CA SER A 502 -0.34 -3.97 -36.90
C SER A 502 0.50 -5.07 -37.57
N ARG A 503 1.65 -4.74 -38.09
CA ARG A 503 2.59 -5.63 -38.81
C ARG A 503 4.02 -5.23 -38.47
N ILE A 504 4.97 -6.15 -38.66
CA ILE A 504 6.40 -5.88 -38.51
C ILE A 504 6.86 -4.69 -39.37
N ALA A 505 6.29 -4.56 -40.58
CA ALA A 505 6.61 -3.45 -41.48
C ALA A 505 6.15 -2.07 -40.98
N ASP A 506 5.29 -2.00 -39.95
CA ASP A 506 4.82 -0.74 -39.34
C ASP A 506 5.77 -0.29 -38.22
N LEU A 507 6.77 -1.10 -37.86
CA LEU A 507 7.76 -0.76 -36.83
C LEU A 507 8.72 0.32 -37.41
N PRO A 508 9.19 1.27 -36.58
CA PRO A 508 10.25 2.18 -36.95
C PRO A 508 11.49 1.42 -37.42
N GLU A 509 12.12 1.87 -38.52
CA GLU A 509 13.27 1.18 -39.14
C GLU A 509 14.44 1.02 -38.17
N ASP A 510 14.62 1.96 -37.26
CA ASP A 510 15.71 2.03 -36.28
C ASP A 510 15.38 1.31 -34.93
N VAL A 511 14.18 0.75 -34.79
CA VAL A 511 13.78 0.01 -33.56
C VAL A 511 14.72 -1.16 -33.29
N PHE A 512 15.24 -1.79 -34.34
CA PHE A 512 16.12 -2.96 -34.22
C PHE A 512 17.60 -2.61 -34.10
N ASP A 513 18.01 -1.38 -34.47
CA ASP A 513 19.42 -0.97 -34.41
C ASP A 513 19.89 -0.84 -32.95
N HIS A 514 19.02 -0.40 -32.03
CA HIS A 514 19.33 -0.33 -30.61
C HIS A 514 19.45 -1.71 -29.93
N VAL A 515 18.78 -2.72 -30.51
CA VAL A 515 18.85 -4.10 -30.02
C VAL A 515 20.20 -4.73 -30.36
N ARG A 516 20.71 -4.49 -31.60
CA ARG A 516 22.01 -4.98 -32.05
C ARG A 516 23.16 -4.36 -31.27
N ALA A 517 23.09 -3.06 -30.96
CA ALA A 517 24.12 -2.37 -30.18
C ALA A 517 24.22 -2.87 -28.73
N ALA A 518 23.14 -3.44 -28.15
CA ALA A 518 23.13 -4.00 -26.82
C ALA A 518 23.67 -5.46 -26.76
N GLU A 519 23.73 -6.18 -27.87
CA GLU A 519 24.33 -7.51 -28.00
C GLU A 519 25.84 -7.45 -28.20
N GLU A 520 26.36 -6.31 -28.72
CA GLU A 520 27.80 -6.10 -28.96
C GLU A 520 28.54 -5.39 -27.81
N SER A 521 27.84 -4.97 -26.75
CA SER A 521 28.39 -4.35 -25.54
C SER A 521 28.29 -5.27 -24.31
#